data_2b331f72019ec7064e2edfcada393a5d
#
_entry.id   2b331f72019ec7064e2edfcada393a5d
#
_cell.length_a   1.000
_cell.length_b   1.000
_cell.length_c   1.000
_cell.angle_alpha   90.00
_cell.angle_beta   90.00
_cell.angle_gamma   90.00
#
_symmetry.space_group_name_H-M   'P 1'
#
loop_
_entity.id
_entity.type
_entity.pdbx_description
1 polymer ?
#
loop_
_entity_poly.entity_id
_entity_poly.type
_entity_poly.pdbx_seq_one_letter_code
_entity_poly.pdbx_strand_id
1 'polypeptide(L)'
;MLNKIFANQLIVVKRQNDFNKAILSFYENREGRFYKVLETEAFIGKNGMTEEKREGDGKTPKGVYELGLAFGIHDRKAISIDSSIDYIKINQNLYWVDDVNSIYYNQLVDSREVKNDWKSAEHLIE
;
A
#
# COMPACT_ATOMS: atom_id res chain seq x y z
N MET A 1 -21.27 -9.28 -11.15
CA MET A 1 -22.02 -8.80 -9.95
C MET A 1 -21.09 -7.86 -9.17
N LEU A 2 -21.43 -6.60 -9.10
CA LEU A 2 -20.69 -5.66 -8.26
C LEU A 2 -20.98 -6.03 -6.81
N ASN A 3 -20.01 -6.60 -6.13
CA ASN A 3 -20.09 -6.76 -4.68
C ASN A 3 -20.32 -5.38 -4.08
N LYS A 4 -21.36 -5.24 -3.27
CA LYS A 4 -21.59 -4.00 -2.53
C LYS A 4 -20.35 -3.71 -1.68
N ILE A 5 -19.63 -2.65 -2.00
CA ILE A 5 -18.51 -2.19 -1.20
C ILE A 5 -19.11 -1.46 0.01
N PHE A 6 -19.09 -2.11 1.15
CA PHE A 6 -19.47 -1.52 2.44
C PHE A 6 -18.23 -0.83 3.04
N ALA A 7 -17.90 0.33 2.51
CA ALA A 7 -16.79 1.14 3.02
C ALA A 7 -17.25 2.58 3.23
N ASN A 8 -16.67 3.24 4.22
CA ASN A 8 -16.87 4.67 4.42
C ASN A 8 -15.97 5.52 3.53
N GLN A 9 -14.87 4.94 3.09
CA GLN A 9 -13.86 5.58 2.27
C GLN A 9 -13.41 4.62 1.16
N LEU A 10 -13.10 5.16 0.00
CA LEU A 10 -12.66 4.39 -1.15
C LEU A 10 -11.56 5.13 -1.90
N ILE A 11 -10.46 4.45 -2.14
CA ILE A 11 -9.40 4.92 -3.03
C ILE A 11 -9.50 4.12 -4.33
N VAL A 12 -9.59 4.81 -5.46
CA VAL A 12 -9.61 4.21 -6.79
C VAL A 12 -8.38 4.65 -7.56
N VAL A 13 -7.58 3.71 -8.01
CA VAL A 13 -6.45 3.95 -8.90
C VAL A 13 -6.79 3.43 -10.28
N LYS A 14 -6.93 4.34 -11.23
CA LYS A 14 -7.29 4.04 -12.62
C LYS A 14 -6.12 4.30 -13.55
N ARG A 15 -5.67 3.24 -14.24
CA ARG A 15 -4.63 3.36 -15.27
C ARG A 15 -5.06 4.32 -16.38
N GLN A 16 -4.11 5.13 -16.83
CA GLN A 16 -4.23 5.94 -18.04
C GLN A 16 -3.57 5.27 -19.24
N ASN A 17 -3.72 5.87 -20.43
CA ASN A 17 -3.17 5.32 -21.67
C ASN A 17 -1.63 5.37 -21.74
N ASP A 18 -1.00 6.20 -20.92
CA ASP A 18 0.47 6.33 -20.87
C ASP A 18 1.06 5.33 -19.88
N PHE A 19 1.83 4.39 -20.36
CA PHE A 19 2.64 3.37 -19.66
C PHE A 19 2.35 3.14 -18.16
N ASN A 20 2.96 3.93 -17.29
CA ASN A 20 2.90 3.78 -15.85
C ASN A 20 2.14 4.90 -15.14
N LYS A 21 1.38 5.71 -15.87
CA LYS A 21 0.54 6.77 -15.30
C LYS A 21 -0.84 6.27 -14.92
N ALA A 22 -1.33 6.82 -13.83
CA ALA A 22 -2.65 6.55 -13.29
C ALA A 22 -3.26 7.83 -12.69
N ILE A 23 -4.54 7.79 -12.44
CA ILE A 23 -5.24 8.77 -11.61
C ILE A 23 -5.69 8.07 -10.34
N LEU A 24 -5.33 8.63 -9.21
CA LEU A 24 -5.82 8.25 -7.90
C LEU A 24 -6.96 9.20 -7.50
N SER A 25 -8.10 8.63 -7.18
CA SER A 25 -9.27 9.37 -6.69
C SER A 25 -9.65 8.85 -5.31
N PHE A 26 -9.88 9.75 -4.38
CA PHE A 26 -10.36 9.44 -3.04
C PHE A 26 -11.83 9.85 -2.89
N TYR A 27 -12.63 8.94 -2.36
CA TYR A 27 -14.06 9.13 -2.16
C TYR A 27 -14.45 8.90 -0.70
N GLU A 28 -15.42 9.65 -0.25
CA GLU A 28 -16.12 9.45 1.03
C GLU A 28 -17.57 9.05 0.80
N ASN A 29 -18.03 8.10 1.57
CA ASN A 29 -19.44 7.71 1.62
C ASN A 29 -20.20 8.67 2.54
N ARG A 30 -21.21 9.32 1.98
CA ARG A 30 -22.14 10.20 2.71
C ARG A 30 -23.54 9.71 2.44
N GLU A 31 -24.18 9.12 3.43
CA GLU A 31 -25.56 8.62 3.33
C GLU A 31 -25.82 7.68 2.14
N GLY A 32 -24.89 6.75 1.91
CA GLY A 32 -24.98 5.75 0.85
C GLY A 32 -24.48 6.20 -0.53
N ARG A 33 -23.95 7.42 -0.65
CA ARG A 33 -23.34 7.95 -1.88
C ARG A 33 -21.86 8.24 -1.68
N PHE A 34 -21.05 7.91 -2.68
CA PHE A 34 -19.64 8.26 -2.74
C PHE A 34 -19.44 9.61 -3.41
N TYR A 35 -18.76 10.50 -2.71
CA TYR A 35 -18.36 11.82 -3.19
C TYR A 35 -16.85 11.86 -3.35
N LYS A 36 -16.38 12.32 -4.52
CA LYS A 36 -14.95 12.53 -4.77
C LYS A 36 -14.45 13.69 -3.93
N VAL A 37 -13.47 13.43 -3.09
CA VAL A 37 -12.86 14.41 -2.18
C VAL A 37 -11.53 14.91 -2.73
N LEU A 38 -10.77 14.01 -3.38
CA LEU A 38 -9.44 14.30 -3.90
C LEU A 38 -9.22 13.53 -5.20
N GLU A 39 -8.50 14.15 -6.11
CA GLU A 39 -7.98 13.50 -7.30
C GLU A 39 -6.56 13.98 -7.56
N THR A 40 -5.65 13.07 -7.88
CA THR A 40 -4.27 13.40 -8.17
C THR A 40 -3.67 12.42 -9.19
N GLU A 41 -2.64 12.88 -9.87
CA GLU A 41 -1.82 11.98 -10.67
C GLU A 41 -1.10 10.97 -9.78
N ALA A 42 -0.93 9.76 -10.29
CA ALA A 42 -0.24 8.68 -9.61
C ALA A 42 0.57 7.86 -10.62
N PHE A 43 1.47 7.04 -10.10
CA PHE A 43 2.24 6.10 -10.90
C PHE A 43 1.93 4.68 -10.47
N ILE A 44 1.87 3.80 -11.46
CA ILE A 44 1.80 2.35 -11.29
C ILE A 44 3.11 1.70 -11.74
N GLY A 45 3.24 0.42 -11.55
CA GLY A 45 4.44 -0.31 -11.96
C GLY A 45 4.83 -0.04 -13.42
N LYS A 46 6.12 0.02 -13.69
CA LYS A 46 6.67 0.31 -15.04
C LYS A 46 6.14 -0.60 -16.14
N ASN A 47 5.72 -1.81 -15.79
CA ASN A 47 5.14 -2.81 -16.69
C ASN A 47 3.61 -2.89 -16.60
N GLY A 48 2.96 -1.87 -16.00
CA GLY A 48 1.51 -1.75 -15.92
C GLY A 48 0.90 -2.45 -14.71
N MET A 49 -0.26 -3.06 -14.92
CA MET A 49 -1.04 -3.74 -13.87
C MET A 49 -1.30 -5.20 -14.24
N THR A 50 -1.52 -6.05 -13.25
CA THR A 50 -1.81 -7.48 -13.43
C THR A 50 -2.74 -8.01 -12.35
N GLU A 51 -3.58 -8.98 -12.70
CA GLU A 51 -4.35 -9.77 -11.75
C GLU A 51 -3.51 -10.90 -11.12
N GLU A 52 -2.41 -11.27 -11.78
CA GLU A 52 -1.47 -12.32 -11.37
C GLU A 52 -0.12 -11.73 -10.98
N LYS A 53 -0.08 -11.06 -9.83
CA LYS A 53 1.12 -10.40 -9.33
C LYS A 53 2.22 -11.43 -8.99
N ARG A 54 3.44 -11.16 -9.49
CA ARG A 54 4.66 -11.89 -9.14
C ARG A 54 5.75 -10.92 -8.69
N GLU A 55 6.57 -11.36 -7.75
CA GLU A 55 7.71 -10.56 -7.30
C GLU A 55 8.67 -10.26 -8.46
N GLY A 56 9.14 -9.01 -8.54
CA GLY A 56 10.06 -8.56 -9.58
C GLY A 56 9.44 -8.32 -10.97
N ASP A 57 8.13 -8.49 -11.17
CA ASP A 57 7.48 -8.30 -12.46
C ASP A 57 7.33 -6.83 -12.91
N GLY A 58 7.61 -5.89 -12.02
CA GLY A 58 7.46 -4.44 -12.28
C GLY A 58 6.03 -4.00 -12.53
N LYS A 59 5.05 -4.76 -12.06
CA LYS A 59 3.62 -4.51 -12.23
C LYS A 59 2.95 -4.17 -10.90
N THR A 60 1.90 -3.39 -10.96
CA THR A 60 1.01 -3.12 -9.82
C THR A 60 -0.12 -4.15 -9.80
N PRO A 61 -0.43 -4.73 -8.63
CA PRO A 61 -1.57 -5.65 -8.50
C PRO A 61 -2.87 -4.93 -8.85
N LYS A 62 -3.73 -5.60 -9.61
CA LYS A 62 -5.08 -5.15 -9.95
C LYS A 62 -6.08 -5.95 -9.14
N GLY A 63 -6.96 -5.28 -8.42
CA GLY A 63 -7.96 -5.90 -7.57
C GLY A 63 -8.54 -4.94 -6.55
N VAL A 64 -9.27 -5.48 -5.59
CA VAL A 64 -9.83 -4.75 -4.45
C VAL A 64 -9.10 -5.20 -3.19
N TYR A 65 -8.57 -4.23 -2.45
CA TYR A 65 -7.74 -4.46 -1.27
C TYR A 65 -8.23 -3.60 -0.11
N GLU A 66 -8.09 -4.10 1.09
CA GLU A 66 -8.29 -3.33 2.31
C GLU A 66 -7.00 -2.58 2.66
N LEU A 67 -7.16 -1.38 3.26
CA LEU A 67 -6.03 -0.68 3.86
C LEU A 67 -5.76 -1.28 5.23
N GLY A 68 -4.50 -1.63 5.46
CA GLY A 68 -4.05 -2.20 6.72
C GLY A 68 -3.23 -1.22 7.53
N LEU A 69 -2.10 -1.71 8.04
CA LEU A 69 -1.13 -0.93 8.80
C LEU A 69 -0.62 0.28 8.03
N ALA A 70 -0.63 1.44 8.68
CA ALA A 70 0.05 2.64 8.19
C ALA A 70 1.44 2.75 8.82
N PHE A 71 2.38 3.31 8.09
CA PHE A 71 3.71 3.59 8.62
C PHE A 71 4.32 4.84 7.98
N GLY A 72 5.27 5.45 8.66
CA GLY A 72 5.94 6.66 8.17
C GLY A 72 7.04 7.13 9.10
N ILE A 73 7.75 8.20 8.71
CA ILE A 73 8.90 8.75 9.45
C ILE A 73 8.51 9.64 10.63
N HIS A 74 7.30 10.16 10.62
CA HIS A 74 6.83 11.06 11.68
C HIS A 74 6.22 10.30 12.85
N ASP A 75 6.24 10.91 14.02
CA ASP A 75 5.48 10.40 15.15
C ASP A 75 3.98 10.46 14.86
N ARG A 76 3.21 9.48 15.38
CA ARG A 76 1.75 9.46 15.23
C ARG A 76 1.08 10.78 15.62
N LYS A 77 1.61 11.46 16.65
CA LYS A 77 1.08 12.74 17.12
C LYS A 77 1.27 13.90 16.14
N ALA A 78 2.25 13.77 15.21
CA ALA A 78 2.57 14.79 14.22
C ALA A 78 1.76 14.66 12.93
N ILE A 79 0.97 13.61 12.79
CA ILE A 79 0.16 13.31 11.62
C ILE A 79 -1.32 13.22 11.98
N SER A 80 -2.18 13.64 11.06
CA SER A 80 -3.63 13.52 11.22
C SER A 80 -4.08 12.14 10.74
N ILE A 81 -4.03 11.16 11.66
CA ILE A 81 -4.45 9.78 11.39
C ILE A 81 -5.50 9.36 12.43
N ASP A 82 -6.54 8.65 11.98
CA ASP A 82 -7.57 8.12 12.86
C ASP A 82 -6.98 7.16 13.90
N SER A 83 -7.46 7.22 15.14
CA SER A 83 -6.98 6.38 16.25
C SER A 83 -7.23 4.89 16.05
N SER A 84 -8.18 4.52 15.19
CA SER A 84 -8.48 3.13 14.84
C SER A 84 -7.48 2.50 13.88
N ILE A 85 -6.63 3.32 13.23
CA ILE A 85 -5.60 2.82 12.30
C ILE A 85 -4.32 2.55 13.08
N ASP A 86 -3.82 1.32 12.97
CA ASP A 86 -2.51 0.97 13.48
C ASP A 86 -1.43 1.72 12.68
N TYR A 87 -0.54 2.37 13.41
CA TYR A 87 0.55 3.14 12.81
C TYR A 87 1.89 2.80 13.45
N ILE A 88 2.88 2.57 12.62
CA ILE A 88 4.27 2.34 13.05
C ILE A 88 5.14 3.49 12.53
N LYS A 89 5.87 4.15 13.46
CA LYS A 89 6.97 5.02 13.09
C LYS A 89 8.13 4.15 12.62
N ILE A 90 8.56 4.34 11.38
CA ILE A 90 9.68 3.59 10.84
C ILE A 90 11.00 4.06 11.43
N ASN A 91 11.96 3.14 11.53
CA ASN A 91 13.32 3.38 12.01
C ASN A 91 14.31 2.53 11.20
N GLN A 92 15.59 2.71 11.47
CA GLN A 92 16.68 2.07 10.74
C GLN A 92 16.73 0.52 10.83
N ASN A 93 15.92 -0.10 11.67
CA ASN A 93 15.90 -1.55 11.86
C ASN A 93 14.70 -2.22 11.14
N LEU A 94 13.80 -1.42 10.54
CA LEU A 94 12.61 -1.92 9.88
C LEU A 94 12.85 -2.19 8.40
N TYR A 95 12.44 -3.38 7.97
CA TYR A 95 12.55 -3.86 6.61
C TYR A 95 11.23 -4.45 6.13
N TRP A 96 10.93 -4.25 4.86
CA TRP A 96 9.88 -5.01 4.17
C TRP A 96 10.54 -6.13 3.38
N VAL A 97 10.26 -7.38 3.75
CA VAL A 97 10.92 -8.54 3.14
C VAL A 97 10.28 -8.88 1.80
N ASP A 98 11.06 -8.82 0.75
CA ASP A 98 10.63 -9.12 -0.63
C ASP A 98 11.24 -10.43 -1.19
N ASP A 99 11.99 -11.16 -0.38
CA ASP A 99 12.50 -12.49 -0.74
C ASP A 99 11.40 -13.55 -0.61
N VAL A 100 10.97 -14.10 -1.74
CA VAL A 100 9.91 -15.12 -1.80
C VAL A 100 10.25 -16.43 -1.06
N ASN A 101 11.53 -16.67 -0.75
CA ASN A 101 11.98 -17.84 -0.04
C ASN A 101 12.07 -17.62 1.49
N SER A 102 11.91 -16.39 1.95
CA SER A 102 11.90 -16.07 3.37
C SER A 102 10.58 -16.48 4.03
N ILE A 103 10.64 -16.94 5.28
CA ILE A 103 9.44 -17.15 6.10
C ILE A 103 8.73 -15.82 6.42
N TYR A 104 9.43 -14.69 6.28
CA TYR A 104 8.91 -13.34 6.47
C TYR A 104 8.50 -12.65 5.18
N TYR A 105 8.41 -13.39 4.06
CA TYR A 105 8.03 -12.81 2.77
C TYR A 105 6.77 -11.95 2.89
N ASN A 106 6.84 -10.75 2.29
CA ASN A 106 5.77 -9.75 2.27
C ASN A 106 5.33 -9.28 3.67
N GLN A 107 6.28 -9.20 4.59
CA GLN A 107 6.04 -8.73 5.96
C GLN A 107 7.00 -7.60 6.33
N LEU A 108 6.51 -6.70 7.19
CA LEU A 108 7.31 -5.71 7.89
C LEU A 108 7.98 -6.39 9.09
N VAL A 109 9.28 -6.31 9.17
CA VAL A 109 10.06 -6.92 10.26
C VAL A 109 11.00 -5.93 10.91
N ASP A 110 11.27 -6.12 12.20
CA ASP A 110 12.37 -5.47 12.91
C ASP A 110 13.56 -6.43 12.97
N SER A 111 14.68 -6.03 12.38
CA SER A 111 15.88 -6.86 12.29
C SER A 111 16.51 -7.21 13.65
N ARG A 112 16.09 -6.52 14.73
CA ARG A 112 16.52 -6.83 16.10
C ARG A 112 15.71 -7.93 16.76
N GLU A 113 14.50 -8.21 16.25
CA GLU A 113 13.53 -9.14 16.85
C GLU A 113 13.47 -10.49 16.14
N VAL A 114 13.91 -10.52 14.88
CA VAL A 114 13.85 -11.73 14.05
C VAL A 114 15.21 -12.11 13.51
N LYS A 115 15.44 -13.42 13.34
CA LYS A 115 16.63 -13.92 12.68
C LYS A 115 16.47 -13.76 11.17
N ASN A 116 17.40 -13.03 10.56
CA ASN A 116 17.43 -12.82 9.12
C ASN A 116 17.60 -14.15 8.36
N ASP A 117 16.64 -14.49 7.53
CA ASP A 117 16.65 -15.62 6.59
C ASP A 117 16.49 -15.18 5.13
N TRP A 118 16.35 -13.86 4.90
CA TRP A 118 16.13 -13.29 3.57
C TRP A 118 17.42 -12.84 2.90
N LYS A 119 17.41 -12.87 1.58
CA LYS A 119 18.49 -12.37 0.71
C LYS A 119 18.21 -10.97 0.17
N SER A 120 16.94 -10.55 0.18
CA SER A 120 16.52 -9.22 -0.22
C SER A 120 15.39 -8.69 0.66
N ALA A 121 15.43 -7.42 0.94
CA ALA A 121 14.39 -6.68 1.65
C ALA A 121 14.54 -5.19 1.36
N GLU A 122 13.44 -4.46 1.38
CA GLU A 122 13.44 -3.01 1.30
C GLU A 122 13.72 -2.41 2.68
N HIS A 123 14.80 -1.63 2.78
CA HIS A 123 15.07 -0.82 3.96
C HIS A 123 14.15 0.41 3.91
N LEU A 124 13.34 0.62 4.95
CA LEU A 124 12.31 1.66 4.92
C LEU A 124 12.83 3.08 5.18
N ILE A 125 14.06 3.20 5.68
CA ILE A 125 14.78 4.47 5.82
C ILE A 125 16.14 4.32 5.14
N GLU A 126 16.35 5.09 4.11
CA GLU A 126 17.67 5.31 3.50
C GLU A 126 18.33 6.58 4.08
#